data_4e454aeeaee7b4a0a94be6857434f860
#
_entry.id   4e454aeeaee7b4a0a94be6857434f860
#
_cell.length_a   1.000
_cell.length_b   1.000
_cell.length_c   1.000
_cell.angle_alpha   90.00
_cell.angle_beta   90.00
_cell.angle_gamma   90.00
#
_symmetry.space_group_name_H-M   'P 1'
#
loop_
_entity.id
_entity.type
_entity.pdbx_description
1 polymer ?
#
loop_
_entity_poly.entity_id
_entity_poly.type
_entity_poly.pdbx_seq_one_letter_code
_entity_poly.pdbx_strand_id
1 'polypeptide(L)'
;MGKNKKQRRKTAPAAVKAAPDYKKYIGLFLIPLAFFAVEAFSWVFLRGSSGTKWPLVFGLLWAVMLSAAVLGMPAGAGRIAFGVVYGLAAIYAVVETGYYILFKEMMWLSDFRYASEGSDYFSVLLSYPVHWWLGILALIGLGVAAVWLFPRGKYNWNQTVAAIVLFAVAGNFAYRLPYEQFDQDKDVKYARSDYGRMQSLEAAYENLFNTHRLYQVCGLYQTLWKDIYTHNIYPLTPAYTQAHEAGREEIDAYFAEKDKPQKNEM
;
A
#
# COMPACT_ATOMS: atom_id res chain seq x y z
N MET A 1 -24.86 5.47 81.34
CA MET A 1 -23.49 5.20 80.87
C MET A 1 -23.50 4.88 79.39
N GLY A 2 -23.39 5.90 78.53
CA GLY A 2 -23.45 5.79 77.07
C GLY A 2 -22.05 5.76 76.49
N LYS A 3 -21.68 4.67 75.84
CA LYS A 3 -20.40 4.55 75.14
C LYS A 3 -20.49 5.13 73.75
N ASN A 4 -19.95 6.33 73.52
CA ASN A 4 -19.77 6.97 72.20
C ASN A 4 -18.71 6.15 71.40
N LYS A 5 -19.12 5.34 70.41
CA LYS A 5 -18.28 4.78 69.38
C LYS A 5 -17.96 5.84 68.32
N LYS A 6 -16.84 6.53 68.43
CA LYS A 6 -16.26 7.35 67.34
C LYS A 6 -15.94 6.45 66.14
N GLN A 7 -16.75 6.47 65.10
CA GLN A 7 -16.42 5.88 63.80
C GLN A 7 -15.25 6.65 63.20
N ARG A 8 -14.04 6.07 63.21
CA ARG A 8 -12.91 6.54 62.38
C ARG A 8 -13.26 6.32 60.93
N ARG A 9 -13.66 7.37 60.21
CA ARG A 9 -13.65 7.40 58.75
C ARG A 9 -12.22 7.17 58.32
N LYS A 10 -11.94 5.97 57.79
CA LYS A 10 -10.71 5.70 57.02
C LYS A 10 -10.83 6.53 55.73
N THR A 11 -10.12 7.65 55.67
CA THR A 11 -9.87 8.37 54.43
C THR A 11 -9.11 7.41 53.48
N ALA A 12 -9.80 6.99 52.41
CA ALA A 12 -9.16 6.21 51.34
C ALA A 12 -7.98 7.02 50.79
N PRO A 13 -6.80 6.41 50.61
CA PRO A 13 -5.68 7.12 50.03
C PRO A 13 -6.08 7.63 48.65
N ALA A 14 -5.80 8.89 48.38
CA ALA A 14 -6.01 9.51 47.09
C ALA A 14 -5.38 8.61 46.02
N ALA A 15 -6.17 8.21 45.02
CA ALA A 15 -5.69 7.38 43.91
C ALA A 15 -4.52 8.13 43.26
N VAL A 16 -3.32 7.62 43.47
CA VAL A 16 -2.12 8.09 42.76
C VAL A 16 -2.41 7.85 41.28
N LYS A 17 -2.53 8.93 40.50
CA LYS A 17 -2.67 8.85 39.05
C LYS A 17 -1.50 8.02 38.51
N ALA A 18 -1.80 6.84 37.99
CA ALA A 18 -0.77 5.97 37.39
C ALA A 18 -0.01 6.80 36.34
N ALA A 19 1.31 6.77 36.38
CA ALA A 19 2.15 7.42 35.39
C ALA A 19 1.76 6.95 33.98
N PRO A 20 1.74 7.81 32.98
CA PRO A 20 1.36 7.46 31.64
C PRO A 20 2.27 6.34 31.10
N ASP A 21 1.67 5.33 30.53
CA ASP A 21 2.41 4.19 29.94
C ASP A 21 3.04 4.62 28.59
N TYR A 22 4.22 5.23 28.68
CA TYR A 22 4.96 5.73 27.51
C TYR A 22 5.20 4.63 26.46
N LYS A 23 5.35 3.37 26.88
CA LYS A 23 5.56 2.26 25.95
C LYS A 23 4.36 2.05 25.01
N LYS A 24 3.16 2.26 25.53
CA LYS A 24 1.93 2.19 24.74
C LYS A 24 1.91 3.29 23.65
N TYR A 25 2.28 4.52 24.00
CA TYR A 25 2.28 5.62 23.03
C TYR A 25 3.38 5.46 21.98
N ILE A 26 4.56 4.98 22.38
CA ILE A 26 5.65 4.67 21.44
C ILE A 26 5.19 3.58 20.45
N GLY A 27 4.56 2.51 20.92
CA GLY A 27 4.05 1.44 20.06
C GLY A 27 2.99 1.93 19.08
N LEU A 28 2.06 2.79 19.51
CA LEU A 28 1.05 3.39 18.64
C LEU A 28 1.65 4.23 17.51
N PHE A 29 2.77 4.92 17.76
CA PHE A 29 3.46 5.71 16.76
C PHE A 29 4.35 4.86 15.85
N LEU A 30 5.00 3.83 16.38
CA LEU A 30 5.91 2.98 15.61
C LEU A 30 5.21 2.17 14.52
N ILE A 31 3.95 1.76 14.72
CA ILE A 31 3.22 0.96 13.73
C ILE A 31 3.00 1.73 12.43
N PRO A 32 2.40 2.92 12.42
CA PRO A 32 2.26 3.71 11.18
C PRO A 32 3.62 4.15 10.63
N LEU A 33 4.60 4.44 11.48
CA LEU A 33 5.95 4.76 11.04
C LEU A 33 6.61 3.58 10.32
N ALA A 34 6.41 2.34 10.80
CA ALA A 34 6.93 1.15 10.15
C ALA A 34 6.34 0.95 8.75
N PHE A 35 5.01 1.02 8.60
CA PHE A 35 4.39 0.91 7.30
C PHE A 35 4.82 2.06 6.36
N PHE A 36 4.89 3.28 6.86
CA PHE A 36 5.37 4.41 6.07
C PHE A 36 6.84 4.28 5.66
N ALA A 37 7.69 3.69 6.52
CA ALA A 37 9.09 3.46 6.22
C ALA A 37 9.30 2.51 5.03
N VAL A 38 8.41 1.54 4.80
CA VAL A 38 8.43 0.67 3.63
C VAL A 38 8.25 1.50 2.36
N GLU A 39 7.28 2.40 2.33
CA GLU A 39 7.08 3.31 1.19
C GLU A 39 8.26 4.26 1.01
N ALA A 40 8.76 4.85 2.10
CA ALA A 40 9.89 5.76 2.06
C ALA A 40 11.17 5.06 1.55
N PHE A 41 11.42 3.82 1.97
CA PHE A 41 12.50 2.98 1.44
C PHE A 41 12.34 2.79 -0.06
N SER A 42 11.19 2.35 -0.51
CA SER A 42 10.89 2.15 -1.93
C SER A 42 11.05 3.45 -2.72
N TRP A 43 10.54 4.57 -2.20
CA TRP A 43 10.65 5.88 -2.84
C TRP A 43 12.10 6.33 -3.06
N VAL A 44 13.01 6.03 -2.12
CA VAL A 44 14.43 6.38 -2.26
C VAL A 44 15.06 5.72 -3.48
N PHE A 45 14.69 4.48 -3.79
CA PHE A 45 15.32 3.69 -4.86
C PHE A 45 14.54 3.74 -6.18
N LEU A 46 13.21 3.86 -6.14
CA LEU A 46 12.35 3.74 -7.31
C LEU A 46 11.92 5.08 -7.92
N ARG A 47 12.08 6.20 -7.21
CA ARG A 47 11.59 7.51 -7.69
C ARG A 47 12.21 7.96 -9.03
N GLY A 48 13.39 7.48 -9.38
CA GLY A 48 14.13 7.91 -10.56
C GLY A 48 14.35 9.43 -10.57
N SER A 49 14.13 10.07 -11.72
CA SER A 49 14.17 11.54 -11.90
C SER A 49 12.83 12.23 -11.58
N SER A 50 11.81 11.49 -11.17
CA SER A 50 10.49 12.04 -10.84
C SER A 50 10.56 12.95 -9.62
N GLY A 51 10.19 14.22 -9.77
CA GLY A 51 10.10 15.20 -8.68
C GLY A 51 8.82 15.10 -7.86
N THR A 52 7.90 14.17 -8.19
CA THR A 52 6.62 14.06 -7.51
C THR A 52 6.75 13.49 -6.09
N LYS A 53 5.98 14.03 -5.17
CA LYS A 53 5.88 13.58 -3.77
C LYS A 53 4.62 12.74 -3.51
N TRP A 54 3.80 12.51 -4.52
CA TRP A 54 2.56 11.75 -4.41
C TRP A 54 2.75 10.35 -3.82
N PRO A 55 3.82 9.59 -4.14
CA PRO A 55 4.09 8.31 -3.49
C PRO A 55 4.10 8.38 -1.98
N LEU A 56 4.69 9.43 -1.41
CA LEU A 56 4.74 9.60 0.05
C LEU A 56 3.36 9.94 0.64
N VAL A 57 2.51 10.67 -0.10
CA VAL A 57 1.13 10.95 0.32
C VAL A 57 0.31 9.66 0.34
N PHE A 58 0.35 8.88 -0.74
CA PHE A 58 -0.30 7.58 -0.78
C PHE A 58 0.27 6.62 0.26
N GLY A 59 1.59 6.60 0.43
CA GLY A 59 2.25 5.80 1.46
C GLY A 59 1.77 6.13 2.87
N LEU A 60 1.54 7.42 3.17
CA LEU A 60 0.96 7.85 4.44
C LEU A 60 -0.48 7.36 4.62
N LEU A 61 -1.32 7.49 3.59
CA LEU A 61 -2.70 6.99 3.62
C LEU A 61 -2.75 5.48 3.87
N TRP A 62 -1.93 4.72 3.15
CA TRP A 62 -1.81 3.27 3.33
C TRP A 62 -1.25 2.91 4.71
N ALA A 63 -0.25 3.63 5.20
CA ALA A 63 0.30 3.41 6.54
C ALA A 63 -0.77 3.62 7.62
N VAL A 64 -1.59 4.66 7.50
CA VAL A 64 -2.74 4.92 8.41
C VAL A 64 -3.76 3.80 8.30
N MET A 65 -4.13 3.40 7.08
CA MET A 65 -5.13 2.36 6.82
C MET A 65 -4.68 1.00 7.38
N LEU A 66 -3.46 0.56 7.08
CA LEU A 66 -2.92 -0.70 7.57
C LEU A 66 -2.74 -0.69 9.10
N SER A 67 -2.31 0.45 9.66
CA SER A 67 -2.21 0.60 11.11
C SER A 67 -3.57 0.53 11.79
N ALA A 68 -4.59 1.17 11.22
CA ALA A 68 -5.96 1.10 11.73
C ALA A 68 -6.46 -0.35 11.72
N ALA A 69 -6.22 -1.10 10.62
CA ALA A 69 -6.61 -2.49 10.51
C ALA A 69 -6.00 -3.34 11.64
N VAL A 70 -4.69 -3.25 11.88
CA VAL A 70 -4.00 -4.10 12.88
C VAL A 70 -4.26 -3.64 14.32
N LEU A 71 -4.41 -2.33 14.56
CA LEU A 71 -4.70 -1.76 15.88
C LEU A 71 -6.16 -1.93 16.29
N GLY A 72 -7.09 -2.09 15.34
CA GLY A 72 -8.50 -2.40 15.58
C GLY A 72 -8.74 -3.83 16.07
N MET A 73 -7.76 -4.70 15.95
CA MET A 73 -7.83 -6.10 16.38
C MET A 73 -7.49 -6.25 17.88
N PRO A 74 -7.89 -7.37 18.53
CA PRO A 74 -7.35 -7.75 19.83
C PRO A 74 -5.82 -7.81 19.81
N ALA A 75 -5.15 -7.34 20.87
CA ALA A 75 -3.71 -7.08 20.90
C ALA A 75 -2.85 -8.27 20.42
N GLY A 76 -3.22 -9.51 20.76
CA GLY A 76 -2.51 -10.72 20.29
C GLY A 76 -2.63 -10.92 18.78
N ALA A 77 -3.86 -10.87 18.25
CA ALA A 77 -4.14 -11.00 16.82
C ALA A 77 -3.55 -9.84 16.02
N GLY A 78 -3.71 -8.60 16.50
CA GLY A 78 -3.17 -7.41 15.86
C GLY A 78 -1.64 -7.43 15.76
N ARG A 79 -0.95 -7.93 16.80
CA ARG A 79 0.51 -8.09 16.78
C ARG A 79 0.97 -9.10 15.71
N ILE A 80 0.28 -10.23 15.61
CA ILE A 80 0.58 -11.26 14.59
C ILE A 80 0.27 -10.70 13.20
N ALA A 81 -0.92 -10.10 13.04
CA ALA A 81 -1.33 -9.49 11.77
C ALA A 81 -0.34 -8.40 11.33
N PHE A 82 0.11 -7.54 12.25
CA PHE A 82 1.16 -6.56 11.96
C PHE A 82 2.44 -7.24 11.47
N GLY A 83 2.94 -8.25 12.18
CA GLY A 83 4.16 -8.95 11.80
C GLY A 83 4.09 -9.58 10.42
N VAL A 84 2.93 -10.18 10.06
CA VAL A 84 2.71 -10.80 8.76
C VAL A 84 2.59 -9.74 7.66
N VAL A 85 1.68 -8.76 7.83
CA VAL A 85 1.42 -7.74 6.79
C VAL A 85 2.64 -6.87 6.55
N TYR A 86 3.30 -6.42 7.63
CA TYR A 86 4.52 -5.65 7.54
C TYR A 86 5.66 -6.46 6.90
N GLY A 87 5.85 -7.72 7.32
CA GLY A 87 6.86 -8.60 6.75
C GLY A 87 6.69 -8.80 5.25
N LEU A 88 5.47 -9.08 4.80
CA LEU A 88 5.15 -9.21 3.38
C LEU A 88 5.41 -7.91 2.62
N ALA A 89 4.97 -6.77 3.16
CA ALA A 89 5.19 -5.46 2.54
C ALA A 89 6.69 -5.12 2.45
N ALA A 90 7.47 -5.39 3.49
CA ALA A 90 8.91 -5.16 3.49
C ALA A 90 9.64 -6.07 2.51
N ILE A 91 9.29 -7.36 2.45
CA ILE A 91 9.85 -8.31 1.46
C ILE A 91 9.52 -7.83 0.05
N TYR A 92 8.27 -7.46 -0.22
CA TYR A 92 7.86 -6.94 -1.53
C TYR A 92 8.67 -5.69 -1.91
N ALA A 93 8.83 -4.73 -1.00
CA ALA A 93 9.65 -3.53 -1.23
C ALA A 93 11.11 -3.84 -1.53
N VAL A 94 11.71 -4.80 -0.83
CA VAL A 94 13.09 -5.24 -1.05
C VAL A 94 13.24 -5.90 -2.40
N VAL A 95 12.31 -6.79 -2.77
CA VAL A 95 12.32 -7.48 -4.07
C VAL A 95 12.17 -6.48 -5.20
N GLU A 96 11.18 -5.58 -5.13
CA GLU A 96 10.93 -4.55 -6.15
C GLU A 96 12.11 -3.61 -6.33
N THR A 97 12.69 -3.12 -5.23
CA THR A 97 13.85 -2.24 -5.31
C THR A 97 15.07 -2.96 -5.86
N GLY A 98 15.27 -4.22 -5.48
CA GLY A 98 16.32 -5.07 -6.02
C GLY A 98 16.15 -5.33 -7.51
N TYR A 99 14.97 -5.69 -7.94
CA TYR A 99 14.64 -5.91 -9.34
C TYR A 99 14.86 -4.64 -10.17
N TYR A 100 14.37 -3.50 -9.69
CA TYR A 100 14.57 -2.21 -10.35
C TYR A 100 16.04 -1.79 -10.47
N ILE A 101 16.87 -2.08 -9.47
CA ILE A 101 18.31 -1.78 -9.55
C ILE A 101 18.96 -2.54 -10.70
N LEU A 102 18.54 -3.81 -10.93
CA LEU A 102 19.08 -4.67 -11.98
C LEU A 102 18.51 -4.33 -13.36
N PHE A 103 17.19 -4.31 -13.48
CA PHE A 103 16.51 -4.31 -14.78
C PHE A 103 15.96 -2.93 -15.18
N LYS A 104 15.96 -1.95 -14.26
CA LYS A 104 15.35 -0.61 -14.45
C LYS A 104 13.86 -0.63 -14.75
N GLU A 105 13.21 -1.75 -14.45
CA GLU A 105 11.77 -1.97 -14.57
C GLU A 105 11.22 -2.49 -13.25
N MET A 106 9.91 -2.39 -13.06
CA MET A 106 9.22 -2.97 -11.93
C MET A 106 8.53 -4.26 -12.37
N MET A 107 8.43 -5.18 -11.42
CA MET A 107 7.83 -6.49 -11.62
C MET A 107 6.33 -6.45 -11.26
N TRP A 108 5.50 -7.12 -12.05
CA TRP A 108 4.13 -7.38 -11.66
C TRP A 108 4.06 -8.50 -10.61
N LEU A 109 3.06 -8.45 -9.75
CA LEU A 109 2.86 -9.54 -8.78
C LEU A 109 2.67 -10.90 -9.47
N SER A 110 2.08 -10.92 -10.66
CA SER A 110 1.95 -12.11 -11.50
C SER A 110 3.29 -12.73 -11.91
N ASP A 111 4.35 -11.91 -11.99
CA ASP A 111 5.66 -12.34 -12.46
C ASP A 111 6.47 -13.05 -11.36
N PHE A 112 6.00 -12.98 -10.10
CA PHE A 112 6.60 -13.75 -9.00
C PHE A 112 6.64 -15.26 -9.25
N ARG A 113 5.80 -15.78 -10.14
CA ARG A 113 5.89 -17.19 -10.59
C ARG A 113 7.23 -17.53 -11.24
N TYR A 114 7.95 -16.52 -11.77
CA TYR A 114 9.28 -16.65 -12.37
C TYR A 114 10.42 -16.32 -11.39
N ALA A 115 10.10 -16.09 -10.11
CA ALA A 115 11.09 -15.69 -9.10
C ALA A 115 12.22 -16.73 -8.89
N SER A 116 12.00 -18.00 -9.26
CA SER A 116 13.06 -19.03 -9.25
C SER A 116 14.22 -18.71 -10.19
N GLU A 117 13.95 -18.03 -11.29
CA GLU A 117 15.00 -17.58 -12.22
C GLU A 117 15.88 -16.47 -11.62
N GLY A 118 15.35 -15.75 -10.63
CA GLY A 118 16.07 -14.71 -9.90
C GLY A 118 17.23 -15.24 -9.03
N SER A 119 17.24 -16.54 -8.72
CA SER A 119 18.32 -17.15 -7.91
C SER A 119 19.70 -17.01 -8.54
N ASP A 120 19.78 -17.00 -9.87
CA ASP A 120 21.02 -16.87 -10.63
C ASP A 120 21.67 -15.48 -10.48
N TYR A 121 20.85 -14.49 -10.11
CA TYR A 121 21.31 -13.11 -9.88
C TYR A 121 21.69 -12.81 -8.43
N PHE A 122 21.63 -13.80 -7.53
CA PHE A 122 21.90 -13.57 -6.10
C PHE A 122 23.32 -13.01 -5.86
N SER A 123 24.31 -13.44 -6.61
CA SER A 123 25.67 -12.91 -6.52
C SER A 123 25.76 -11.42 -6.88
N VAL A 124 24.88 -10.96 -7.77
CA VAL A 124 24.83 -9.55 -8.19
C VAL A 124 24.22 -8.68 -7.08
N LEU A 125 23.30 -9.21 -6.26
CA LEU A 125 22.76 -8.52 -5.09
C LEU A 125 23.87 -8.06 -4.13
N LEU A 126 24.94 -8.86 -3.98
CA LEU A 126 26.05 -8.51 -3.10
C LEU A 126 26.84 -7.27 -3.57
N SER A 127 26.73 -6.91 -4.85
CA SER A 127 27.34 -5.70 -5.41
C SER A 127 26.49 -4.44 -5.25
N TYR A 128 25.30 -4.56 -4.64
CA TYR A 128 24.39 -3.44 -4.47
C TYR A 128 24.94 -2.37 -3.53
N PRO A 129 24.53 -1.11 -3.70
CA PRO A 129 25.00 -0.01 -2.89
C PRO A 129 24.77 -0.26 -1.39
N VAL A 130 25.75 0.08 -0.55
CA VAL A 130 25.68 -0.13 0.92
C VAL A 130 24.43 0.49 1.54
N HIS A 131 23.97 1.63 1.04
CA HIS A 131 22.78 2.30 1.55
C HIS A 131 21.49 1.48 1.32
N TRP A 132 21.43 0.62 0.30
CA TRP A 132 20.31 -0.29 0.11
C TRP A 132 20.27 -1.34 1.24
N TRP A 133 21.41 -1.95 1.57
CA TRP A 133 21.54 -2.89 2.68
C TRP A 133 21.22 -2.25 4.04
N LEU A 134 21.69 -1.02 4.26
CA LEU A 134 21.36 -0.26 5.47
C LEU A 134 19.86 0.02 5.56
N GLY A 135 19.20 0.31 4.45
CA GLY A 135 17.75 0.46 4.39
C GLY A 135 17.01 -0.82 4.79
N ILE A 136 17.44 -1.98 4.30
CA ILE A 136 16.88 -3.28 4.69
C ILE A 136 17.05 -3.52 6.20
N LEU A 137 18.24 -3.29 6.73
CA LEU A 137 18.50 -3.44 8.17
C LEU A 137 17.62 -2.48 9.00
N ALA A 138 17.42 -1.26 8.53
CA ALA A 138 16.54 -0.30 9.18
C ALA A 138 15.07 -0.77 9.17
N LEU A 139 14.57 -1.32 8.05
CA LEU A 139 13.24 -1.90 7.98
C LEU A 139 13.09 -3.08 8.96
N ILE A 140 14.04 -4.00 8.98
CA ILE A 140 14.02 -5.13 9.90
C ILE A 140 14.01 -4.64 11.36
N GLY A 141 14.91 -3.71 11.71
CA GLY A 141 15.00 -3.15 13.07
C GLY A 141 13.71 -2.45 13.49
N LEU A 142 13.11 -1.67 12.59
CA LEU A 142 11.86 -0.97 12.86
C LEU A 142 10.69 -1.94 13.02
N GLY A 143 10.60 -2.97 12.18
CA GLY A 143 9.59 -4.01 12.29
C GLY A 143 9.68 -4.79 13.59
N VAL A 144 10.88 -5.22 13.98
CA VAL A 144 11.13 -5.91 15.25
C VAL A 144 10.76 -5.01 16.44
N ALA A 145 11.18 -3.74 16.41
CA ALA A 145 10.84 -2.78 17.47
C ALA A 145 9.32 -2.56 17.58
N ALA A 146 8.61 -2.43 16.46
CA ALA A 146 7.17 -2.25 16.43
C ALA A 146 6.41 -3.50 16.93
N VAL A 147 6.87 -4.71 16.57
CA VAL A 147 6.33 -5.98 17.10
C VAL A 147 6.57 -6.08 18.62
N TRP A 148 7.77 -5.70 19.09
CA TRP A 148 8.11 -5.78 20.50
C TRP A 148 7.36 -4.77 21.36
N LEU A 149 7.20 -3.55 20.85
CA LEU A 149 6.49 -2.45 21.51
C LEU A 149 5.01 -2.39 21.15
N PHE A 150 4.47 -3.43 20.46
CA PHE A 150 3.07 -3.45 20.08
C PHE A 150 2.17 -3.21 21.31
N PRO A 151 1.17 -2.32 21.22
CA PRO A 151 0.35 -1.94 22.36
C PRO A 151 -0.34 -3.14 23.00
N ARG A 152 -0.07 -3.36 24.29
CA ARG A 152 -0.67 -4.41 25.09
C ARG A 152 -1.79 -3.78 25.92
N GLY A 153 -3.02 -3.96 25.51
CA GLY A 153 -4.18 -3.42 26.22
C GLY A 153 -5.34 -4.40 26.23
N LYS A 154 -6.32 -4.15 27.11
CA LYS A 154 -7.60 -4.84 27.01
C LYS A 154 -8.29 -4.39 25.73
N TYR A 155 -8.89 -5.34 25.02
CA TYR A 155 -9.72 -5.06 23.87
C TYR A 155 -10.83 -4.08 24.23
N ASN A 156 -10.99 -3.03 23.42
CA ASN A 156 -12.03 -2.02 23.59
C ASN A 156 -12.78 -1.84 22.29
N TRP A 157 -14.08 -2.10 22.29
CA TRP A 157 -14.93 -1.96 21.13
C TRP A 157 -14.88 -0.57 20.49
N ASN A 158 -14.82 0.49 21.30
CA ASN A 158 -14.70 1.85 20.78
C ASN A 158 -13.41 2.07 19.97
N GLN A 159 -12.32 1.39 20.35
CA GLN A 159 -11.05 1.43 19.60
C GLN A 159 -11.21 0.75 18.25
N THR A 160 -11.91 -0.37 18.17
CA THR A 160 -12.19 -1.06 16.91
C THR A 160 -13.09 -0.22 16.00
N VAL A 161 -14.14 0.40 16.53
CA VAL A 161 -15.00 1.30 15.76
C VAL A 161 -14.20 2.49 15.21
N ALA A 162 -13.36 3.12 16.04
CA ALA A 162 -12.49 4.21 15.60
C ALA A 162 -11.51 3.75 14.52
N ALA A 163 -10.96 2.56 14.64
CA ALA A 163 -10.08 1.97 13.63
C ALA A 163 -10.81 1.70 12.30
N ILE A 164 -12.03 1.18 12.34
CA ILE A 164 -12.86 0.97 11.14
C ILE A 164 -13.16 2.29 10.44
N VAL A 165 -13.55 3.33 11.20
CA VAL A 165 -13.79 4.66 10.64
C VAL A 165 -12.54 5.23 10.00
N LEU A 166 -11.39 5.14 10.69
CA LEU A 166 -10.12 5.63 10.17
C LEU A 166 -9.68 4.87 8.92
N PHE A 167 -9.85 3.54 8.90
CA PHE A 167 -9.60 2.71 7.73
C PHE A 167 -10.47 3.13 6.54
N ALA A 168 -11.76 3.30 6.76
CA ALA A 168 -12.71 3.70 5.71
C ALA A 168 -12.41 5.10 5.16
N VAL A 169 -12.09 6.05 6.03
CA VAL A 169 -11.73 7.41 5.62
C VAL A 169 -10.42 7.42 4.81
N ALA A 170 -9.35 6.80 5.32
CA ALA A 170 -8.08 6.72 4.61
C ALA A 170 -8.20 5.95 3.29
N GLY A 171 -8.96 4.85 3.27
CA GLY A 171 -9.24 4.08 2.07
C GLY A 171 -10.04 4.85 1.03
N ASN A 172 -11.04 5.63 1.45
CA ASN A 172 -11.79 6.50 0.54
C ASN A 172 -10.90 7.57 -0.10
N PHE A 173 -9.98 8.17 0.67
CA PHE A 173 -9.00 9.11 0.12
C PHE A 173 -8.02 8.41 -0.83
N ALA A 174 -7.47 7.27 -0.46
CA ALA A 174 -6.57 6.51 -1.31
C ALA A 174 -7.22 6.08 -2.64
N TYR A 175 -8.54 5.81 -2.62
CA TYR A 175 -9.30 5.47 -3.82
C TYR A 175 -9.60 6.69 -4.70
N ARG A 176 -10.05 7.82 -4.12
CA ARG A 176 -10.50 8.99 -4.89
C ARG A 176 -9.37 9.88 -5.37
N LEU A 177 -8.33 10.03 -4.56
CA LEU A 177 -7.25 10.99 -4.83
C LEU A 177 -6.59 10.81 -6.20
N PRO A 178 -6.33 9.58 -6.72
CA PRO A 178 -5.78 9.41 -8.05
C PRO A 178 -6.66 10.03 -9.14
N TYR A 179 -7.96 9.83 -9.05
CA TYR A 179 -8.90 10.33 -10.05
C TYR A 179 -9.07 11.86 -9.98
N GLU A 180 -9.17 12.43 -8.78
CA GLU A 180 -9.37 13.87 -8.60
C GLU A 180 -8.14 14.69 -8.96
N GLN A 181 -6.95 14.24 -8.55
CA GLN A 181 -5.71 14.99 -8.75
C GLN A 181 -5.10 14.80 -10.15
N PHE A 182 -5.29 13.62 -10.73
CA PHE A 182 -4.72 13.33 -12.05
C PHE A 182 -5.58 13.89 -13.17
N ASP A 183 -6.87 14.11 -12.93
CA ASP A 183 -7.79 14.79 -13.88
C ASP A 183 -7.40 16.26 -14.10
N GLN A 184 -6.91 16.94 -13.05
CA GLN A 184 -6.42 18.33 -13.16
C GLN A 184 -5.18 18.49 -14.07
N ASP A 185 -4.41 17.42 -14.27
CA ASP A 185 -3.23 17.44 -15.15
C ASP A 185 -3.60 17.35 -16.65
N LYS A 186 -4.87 17.00 -16.96
CA LYS A 186 -5.39 16.93 -18.34
C LYS A 186 -5.36 18.27 -19.06
N ASP A 187 -5.67 19.35 -18.36
CA ASP A 187 -6.01 20.63 -19.00
C ASP A 187 -4.79 21.45 -19.43
N VAL A 188 -3.62 21.24 -18.85
CA VAL A 188 -2.55 22.23 -18.91
C VAL A 188 -1.35 21.82 -19.78
N LYS A 189 -0.98 20.57 -19.87
CA LYS A 189 0.31 20.19 -20.45
C LYS A 189 0.29 19.19 -21.61
N TYR A 190 -0.68 18.30 -21.64
CA TYR A 190 -0.66 17.13 -22.50
C TYR A 190 -1.83 16.99 -23.47
N ALA A 191 -2.80 17.89 -23.43
CA ALA A 191 -4.06 17.80 -24.19
C ALA A 191 -3.90 17.90 -25.71
N ARG A 192 -2.72 18.26 -26.23
CA ARG A 192 -2.53 18.56 -27.68
C ARG A 192 -2.00 17.40 -28.52
N SER A 193 -1.59 16.29 -27.93
CA SER A 193 -1.13 15.12 -28.69
C SER A 193 -1.53 13.82 -28.00
N ASP A 194 -1.79 12.76 -28.79
CA ASP A 194 -2.10 11.43 -28.25
C ASP A 194 -0.94 10.86 -27.41
N TYR A 195 0.29 11.18 -27.79
CA TYR A 195 1.48 10.83 -27.03
C TYR A 195 1.52 11.56 -25.66
N GLY A 196 1.12 12.84 -25.64
CA GLY A 196 1.02 13.60 -24.40
C GLY A 196 -0.04 13.03 -23.46
N ARG A 197 -1.20 12.63 -23.98
CA ARG A 197 -2.26 11.99 -23.18
C ARG A 197 -1.80 10.67 -22.57
N MET A 198 -1.04 9.85 -23.29
CA MET A 198 -0.45 8.59 -22.75
C MET A 198 0.54 8.83 -21.63
N GLN A 199 1.09 10.03 -21.49
CA GLN A 199 2.01 10.41 -20.43
C GLN A 199 1.36 11.12 -19.25
N SER A 200 0.07 11.36 -19.29
CA SER A 200 -0.67 11.96 -18.18
C SER A 200 -0.64 11.04 -16.94
N LEU A 201 -0.81 11.64 -15.77
CA LEU A 201 -0.88 10.88 -14.52
C LEU A 201 -2.07 9.93 -14.51
N GLU A 202 -3.19 10.36 -15.09
CA GLU A 202 -4.39 9.53 -15.25
C GLU A 202 -4.12 8.34 -16.15
N ALA A 203 -3.55 8.54 -17.33
CA ALA A 203 -3.21 7.45 -18.24
C ALA A 203 -2.22 6.48 -17.61
N ALA A 204 -1.25 6.97 -16.82
CA ALA A 204 -0.33 6.11 -16.07
C ALA A 204 -1.05 5.26 -15.02
N TYR A 205 -2.12 5.79 -14.40
CA TYR A 205 -2.91 5.07 -13.41
C TYR A 205 -3.94 4.12 -14.03
N GLU A 206 -4.57 4.50 -15.13
CA GLU A 206 -5.58 3.69 -15.81
C GLU A 206 -4.96 2.60 -16.69
N ASN A 207 -3.96 2.98 -17.48
CA ASN A 207 -3.29 2.09 -18.42
C ASN A 207 -2.03 1.54 -17.78
N LEU A 208 -2.08 0.33 -17.28
CA LEU A 208 -0.98 -0.36 -16.59
C LEU A 208 0.22 -0.72 -17.48
N PHE A 209 0.41 -0.06 -18.63
CA PHE A 209 1.50 -0.37 -19.57
C PHE A 209 2.90 -0.06 -19.04
N ASN A 210 3.01 0.82 -18.00
CA ASN A 210 4.30 1.19 -17.44
C ASN A 210 4.22 1.21 -15.91
N THR A 211 4.54 0.08 -15.30
CA THR A 211 4.57 -0.11 -13.84
C THR A 211 5.48 0.88 -13.13
N HIS A 212 6.64 1.18 -13.69
CA HIS A 212 7.56 2.13 -13.10
C HIS A 212 6.97 3.55 -13.08
N ARG A 213 6.26 3.95 -14.14
CA ARG A 213 5.56 5.24 -14.18
C ARG A 213 4.41 5.29 -13.18
N LEU A 214 3.62 4.22 -13.09
CA LEU A 214 2.57 4.08 -12.11
C LEU A 214 3.12 4.23 -10.69
N TYR A 215 4.22 3.55 -10.38
CA TYR A 215 4.88 3.69 -9.09
C TYR A 215 5.36 5.14 -8.83
N GLN A 216 5.99 5.79 -9.80
CA GLN A 216 6.46 7.17 -9.64
C GLN A 216 5.33 8.15 -9.27
N VAL A 217 4.10 7.83 -9.66
CA VAL A 217 2.91 8.64 -9.41
C VAL A 217 2.23 8.25 -8.10
N CYS A 218 2.06 6.96 -7.83
CA CYS A 218 1.19 6.45 -6.77
C CYS A 218 1.95 5.82 -5.59
N GLY A 219 3.22 5.43 -5.77
CA GLY A 219 3.98 4.71 -4.76
C GLY A 219 3.72 3.20 -4.74
N LEU A 220 4.44 2.50 -3.86
CA LEU A 220 4.49 1.05 -3.82
C LEU A 220 3.14 0.40 -3.46
N TYR A 221 2.54 0.86 -2.36
CA TYR A 221 1.28 0.28 -1.88
C TYR A 221 0.13 0.47 -2.86
N GLN A 222 0.02 1.66 -3.43
CA GLN A 222 -1.06 1.98 -4.37
C GLN A 222 -0.87 1.23 -5.69
N THR A 223 0.37 1.08 -6.16
CA THR A 223 0.70 0.28 -7.34
C THR A 223 0.39 -1.19 -7.11
N LEU A 224 0.80 -1.76 -5.97
CA LEU A 224 0.48 -3.13 -5.59
C LEU A 224 -1.04 -3.36 -5.51
N TRP A 225 -1.77 -2.43 -4.90
CA TRP A 225 -3.23 -2.51 -4.86
C TRP A 225 -3.86 -2.50 -6.26
N LYS A 226 -3.39 -1.60 -7.13
CA LYS A 226 -3.89 -1.50 -8.51
C LYS A 226 -3.60 -2.78 -9.30
N ASP A 227 -2.42 -3.36 -9.12
CA ASP A 227 -2.03 -4.64 -9.73
C ASP A 227 -2.94 -5.79 -9.25
N ILE A 228 -3.10 -5.94 -7.92
CA ILE A 228 -4.01 -6.94 -7.34
C ILE A 228 -5.44 -6.75 -7.84
N TYR A 229 -5.93 -5.53 -7.84
CA TYR A 229 -7.27 -5.23 -8.29
C TYR A 229 -7.47 -5.62 -9.76
N THR A 230 -6.57 -5.19 -10.63
CA THR A 230 -6.72 -5.38 -12.07
C THR A 230 -6.58 -6.83 -12.50
N HIS A 231 -5.63 -7.57 -11.92
CA HIS A 231 -5.33 -8.93 -12.37
C HIS A 231 -6.08 -10.01 -11.59
N ASN A 232 -6.53 -9.73 -10.35
CA ASN A 232 -7.15 -10.76 -9.51
C ASN A 232 -8.60 -10.46 -9.13
N ILE A 233 -8.99 -9.19 -8.98
CA ILE A 233 -10.33 -8.82 -8.52
C ILE A 233 -11.23 -8.45 -9.70
N TYR A 234 -10.78 -7.55 -10.56
CA TYR A 234 -11.55 -7.05 -11.68
C TYR A 234 -12.06 -8.16 -12.61
N PRO A 235 -11.27 -9.21 -12.95
CA PRO A 235 -11.75 -10.32 -13.76
C PRO A 235 -12.92 -11.11 -13.15
N LEU A 236 -13.15 -10.99 -11.84
CA LEU A 236 -14.26 -11.62 -11.14
C LEU A 236 -15.53 -10.76 -11.13
N THR A 237 -15.48 -9.54 -11.66
CA THR A 237 -16.61 -8.61 -11.65
C THR A 237 -17.52 -8.80 -12.85
N PRO A 238 -18.85 -8.57 -12.71
CA PRO A 238 -19.77 -8.59 -13.85
C PRO A 238 -19.41 -7.59 -14.95
N ALA A 239 -18.81 -6.46 -14.57
CA ALA A 239 -18.36 -5.43 -15.51
C ALA A 239 -17.26 -5.95 -16.45
N TYR A 240 -16.33 -6.77 -15.95
CA TYR A 240 -15.32 -7.42 -16.78
C TYR A 240 -15.97 -8.39 -17.79
N THR A 241 -16.89 -9.24 -17.34
CA THR A 241 -17.57 -10.19 -18.19
C THR A 241 -18.30 -9.49 -19.33
N GLN A 242 -19.07 -8.42 -19.03
CA GLN A 242 -19.78 -7.62 -20.03
C GLN A 242 -18.81 -6.94 -21.03
N ALA A 243 -17.72 -6.35 -20.55
CA ALA A 243 -16.73 -5.72 -21.42
C ALA A 243 -16.01 -6.72 -22.30
N HIS A 244 -15.74 -7.92 -21.77
CA HIS A 244 -15.08 -9.00 -22.52
C HIS A 244 -15.98 -9.58 -23.60
N GLU A 245 -17.27 -9.78 -23.30
CA GLU A 245 -18.28 -10.26 -24.27
C GLU A 245 -18.47 -9.22 -25.38
N ALA A 246 -18.63 -7.94 -25.05
CA ALA A 246 -18.74 -6.86 -26.04
C ALA A 246 -17.50 -6.77 -26.95
N GLY A 247 -16.30 -6.91 -26.38
CA GLY A 247 -15.05 -6.93 -27.15
C GLY A 247 -14.94 -8.14 -28.08
N ARG A 248 -15.42 -9.31 -27.66
CA ARG A 248 -15.49 -10.51 -28.55
C ARG A 248 -16.44 -10.30 -29.71
N GLU A 249 -17.63 -9.76 -29.47
CA GLU A 249 -18.61 -9.46 -30.52
C GLU A 249 -18.04 -8.48 -31.56
N GLU A 250 -17.31 -7.47 -31.11
CA GLU A 250 -16.66 -6.50 -31.99
C GLU A 250 -15.56 -7.16 -32.85
N ILE A 251 -14.73 -8.01 -32.24
CA ILE A 251 -13.69 -8.78 -32.96
C ILE A 251 -14.31 -9.73 -33.96
N ASP A 252 -15.34 -10.50 -33.59
CA ASP A 252 -16.02 -11.44 -34.46
C ASP A 252 -16.71 -10.71 -35.64
N ALA A 253 -17.31 -9.53 -35.38
CA ALA A 253 -17.87 -8.68 -36.41
C ALA A 253 -16.79 -8.16 -37.40
N TYR A 254 -15.62 -7.74 -36.89
CA TYR A 254 -14.51 -7.32 -37.71
C TYR A 254 -14.01 -8.43 -38.65
N PHE A 255 -13.82 -9.64 -38.13
CA PHE A 255 -13.39 -10.78 -38.98
C PHE A 255 -14.46 -11.19 -39.96
N ALA A 256 -15.74 -11.21 -39.56
CA ALA A 256 -16.86 -11.51 -40.47
C ALA A 256 -16.99 -10.47 -41.60
N GLU A 257 -16.62 -9.23 -41.37
CA GLU A 257 -16.56 -8.21 -42.42
C GLU A 257 -15.38 -8.40 -43.36
N LYS A 258 -14.24 -8.80 -42.85
CA LYS A 258 -13.00 -9.03 -43.60
C LYS A 258 -13.05 -10.29 -44.47
N ASP A 259 -13.79 -11.30 -44.04
CA ASP A 259 -13.98 -12.55 -44.77
C ASP A 259 -15.03 -12.47 -45.89
N LYS A 260 -15.70 -11.31 -46.02
CA LYS A 260 -16.60 -11.10 -47.17
C LYS A 260 -15.79 -11.06 -48.44
N PRO A 261 -16.13 -11.85 -49.46
CA PRO A 261 -15.42 -11.85 -50.74
C PRO A 261 -15.47 -10.42 -51.31
N GLN A 262 -14.31 -9.83 -51.54
CA GLN A 262 -14.21 -8.57 -52.27
C GLN A 262 -14.83 -8.78 -53.63
N LYS A 263 -16.00 -8.16 -53.89
CA LYS A 263 -16.54 -8.10 -55.25
C LYS A 263 -15.52 -7.32 -56.08
N ASN A 264 -14.72 -8.03 -56.85
CA ASN A 264 -13.96 -7.44 -57.94
C ASN A 264 -14.95 -6.80 -58.89
N GLU A 265 -15.14 -5.51 -58.81
CA GLU A 265 -15.75 -4.75 -59.90
C GLU A 265 -14.75 -4.72 -61.07
N MET A 266 -15.04 -5.60 -62.07
CA MET A 266 -14.40 -5.50 -63.36
C MET A 266 -15.17 -4.48 -64.20
#